data_c09c1925e175f2c7b9a4a64a7f00dffe
#
_entry.id   c09c1925e175f2c7b9a4a64a7f00dffe
#
_cell.length_a   1.000
_cell.length_b   1.000
_cell.length_c   1.000
_cell.angle_alpha   90.00
_cell.angle_beta   90.00
_cell.angle_gamma   90.00
#
_symmetry.space_group_name_H-M   'P 1'
#
loop_
_entity.id
_entity.type
_entity.pdbx_description
1 polymer ?
#
loop_
_entity_poly.entity_id
_entity_poly.type
_entity_poly.pdbx_seq_one_letter_code
_entity_poly.pdbx_strand_id
1 'polypeptide(L)'
;MRRRDVVKLAALSAAGLVLPKTVRAAAKQIPVIDTHIHLFDTTRTWGVPWPAKDDLALFKPALPPRYVDLSAKHGVVGAIAIEASPLKSDNDWLLKVVAENPVMVGMIGDLIPGTPSYMADLERLQKNPLFLGIRYGNIWDRDLSIDLDKPGFVDGLKALAKAGLTFDSANPDEKLLAALLKTSEQIPDLRIVVDHLPHAVVPAEATEQKQHFDRLQALAKNPRVFVKLSEIPILVDGTLVTDPSAYTEHLDAIWEIFGEDHILFGSDWPNSDHVAPYDATFSIVQQYISGKSAKAGEKYFWKNSIAAYRWRPRRANQHLASI
;
A
#
# COMPACT_ATOMS: atom_id res chain seq x y z
N MET A 1 -9.08 -52.94 -80.22
CA MET A 1 -8.28 -53.95 -79.48
C MET A 1 -7.82 -53.35 -78.18
N ARG A 2 -8.30 -53.94 -77.11
CA ARG A 2 -7.87 -54.15 -75.77
C ARG A 2 -6.50 -53.55 -75.35
N ARG A 3 -6.45 -52.80 -74.23
CA ARG A 3 -5.71 -53.20 -72.99
C ARG A 3 -6.13 -52.39 -71.84
N ARG A 4 -6.49 -53.07 -70.77
CA ARG A 4 -6.78 -52.58 -69.37
C ARG A 4 -5.41 -52.35 -68.74
N ASP A 5 -5.20 -51.20 -68.08
CA ASP A 5 -4.15 -50.99 -67.12
C ASP A 5 -4.74 -50.64 -65.76
N VAL A 6 -4.29 -51.45 -64.81
CA VAL A 6 -4.73 -51.46 -63.40
C VAL A 6 -3.97 -50.38 -62.67
N VAL A 7 -4.64 -49.37 -62.16
CA VAL A 7 -4.07 -48.39 -61.24
C VAL A 7 -4.08 -48.96 -59.83
N LYS A 8 -2.90 -49.20 -59.29
CA LYS A 8 -2.69 -49.55 -57.89
C LYS A 8 -2.86 -48.30 -57.04
N LEU A 9 -3.87 -48.24 -56.18
CA LEU A 9 -3.99 -47.22 -55.09
C LEU A 9 -2.98 -47.54 -54.01
N ALA A 10 -2.02 -46.67 -53.76
CA ALA A 10 -1.15 -46.68 -52.60
C ALA A 10 -1.87 -45.89 -51.49
N ALA A 11 -2.23 -46.59 -50.43
CA ALA A 11 -2.75 -45.95 -49.23
C ALA A 11 -1.62 -45.29 -48.42
N LEU A 12 -1.56 -43.97 -48.44
CA LEU A 12 -0.71 -43.21 -47.51
C LEU A 12 -1.38 -43.17 -46.13
N SER A 13 -0.81 -43.90 -45.17
CA SER A 13 -1.16 -43.78 -43.75
C SER A 13 -0.64 -42.43 -43.21
N ALA A 14 -1.52 -41.48 -42.99
CA ALA A 14 -1.19 -40.26 -42.28
C ALA A 14 -1.02 -40.57 -40.76
N ALA A 15 0.24 -40.75 -40.35
CA ALA A 15 0.60 -40.77 -38.94
C ALA A 15 0.42 -39.35 -38.36
N GLY A 16 -0.68 -39.12 -37.64
CA GLY A 16 -0.92 -37.86 -36.93
C GLY A 16 0.13 -37.67 -35.82
N LEU A 17 1.03 -36.74 -36.04
CA LEU A 17 1.91 -36.25 -34.97
C LEU A 17 1.02 -35.56 -33.91
N VAL A 18 0.75 -36.25 -32.82
CA VAL A 18 0.19 -35.65 -31.62
C VAL A 18 1.32 -34.86 -30.94
N LEU A 19 1.39 -33.56 -31.22
CA LEU A 19 2.26 -32.67 -30.48
C LEU A 19 1.79 -32.66 -29.02
N PRO A 20 2.69 -32.87 -28.05
CA PRO A 20 2.31 -32.78 -26.63
C PRO A 20 1.82 -31.35 -26.37
N LYS A 21 0.57 -31.23 -25.88
CA LYS A 21 0.11 -29.97 -25.29
C LYS A 21 1.05 -29.66 -24.14
N THR A 22 1.99 -28.75 -24.36
CA THR A 22 2.74 -28.15 -23.24
C THR A 22 1.74 -27.48 -22.35
N VAL A 23 1.41 -28.10 -21.25
CA VAL A 23 0.68 -27.47 -20.13
C VAL A 23 1.60 -26.37 -19.65
N ARG A 24 1.35 -25.15 -20.12
CA ARG A 24 2.00 -23.96 -19.60
C ARG A 24 1.62 -23.91 -18.13
N ALA A 25 2.56 -24.22 -17.25
CA ALA A 25 2.34 -24.09 -15.82
C ALA A 25 1.77 -22.69 -15.59
N ALA A 26 0.59 -22.60 -14.97
CA ALA A 26 0.00 -21.32 -14.63
C ALA A 26 1.06 -20.55 -13.82
N ALA A 27 1.44 -19.37 -14.29
CA ALA A 27 2.38 -18.53 -13.56
C ALA A 27 1.87 -18.38 -12.14
N LYS A 28 2.70 -18.75 -11.15
CA LYS A 28 2.32 -18.68 -9.74
C LYS A 28 1.94 -17.23 -9.45
N GLN A 29 0.69 -17.01 -9.02
CA GLN A 29 0.21 -15.67 -8.69
C GLN A 29 1.09 -15.08 -7.58
N ILE A 30 1.57 -13.85 -7.78
CA ILE A 30 2.34 -13.15 -6.76
C ILE A 30 1.40 -12.88 -5.57
N PRO A 31 1.76 -13.28 -4.35
CA PRO A 31 0.96 -12.93 -3.17
C PRO A 31 0.99 -11.43 -2.94
N VAL A 32 -0.10 -10.89 -2.40
CA VAL A 32 -0.24 -9.45 -2.17
C VAL A 32 -0.44 -9.19 -0.68
N ILE A 33 0.34 -8.26 -0.14
CA ILE A 33 0.09 -7.60 1.15
C ILE A 33 -0.35 -6.19 0.85
N ASP A 34 -1.60 -5.90 1.14
CA ASP A 34 -2.16 -4.54 1.01
C ASP A 34 -1.75 -3.73 2.25
N THR A 35 -0.86 -2.77 2.08
CA THR A 35 -0.29 -2.01 3.20
C THR A 35 -1.12 -0.80 3.60
N HIS A 36 -2.29 -0.59 2.98
CA HIS A 36 -3.13 0.56 3.30
C HIS A 36 -4.62 0.27 3.09
N ILE A 37 -5.29 -0.09 4.18
CA ILE A 37 -6.75 -0.13 4.22
C ILE A 37 -7.26 0.55 5.48
N HIS A 38 -8.49 1.05 5.45
CA HIS A 38 -9.16 1.63 6.62
C HIS A 38 -10.29 0.73 7.10
N LEU A 39 -10.33 0.48 8.41
CA LEU A 39 -11.41 -0.27 9.04
C LEU A 39 -12.19 0.65 9.97
N PHE A 40 -13.51 0.62 9.86
CA PHE A 40 -14.43 1.32 10.74
C PHE A 40 -15.80 0.62 10.75
N ASP A 41 -16.56 0.85 11.81
CA ASP A 41 -17.90 0.30 11.97
C ASP A 41 -18.91 1.43 12.24
N THR A 42 -19.66 1.80 11.20
CA THR A 42 -20.67 2.85 11.25
C THR A 42 -21.89 2.50 12.12
N THR A 43 -21.99 1.24 12.58
CA THR A 43 -23.07 0.78 13.46
C THR A 43 -22.74 0.94 14.94
N ARG A 44 -21.51 1.37 15.30
CA ARG A 44 -21.13 1.61 16.69
C ARG A 44 -22.02 2.67 17.34
N THR A 45 -22.44 2.44 18.56
CA THR A 45 -23.36 3.35 19.29
C THR A 45 -22.75 4.72 19.55
N TRP A 46 -21.41 4.82 19.69
CA TRP A 46 -20.69 6.08 19.84
C TRP A 46 -20.29 6.72 18.50
N GLY A 47 -20.68 6.10 17.39
CA GLY A 47 -20.40 6.58 16.04
C GLY A 47 -18.97 6.39 15.58
N VAL A 48 -18.64 7.04 14.47
CA VAL A 48 -17.31 7.10 13.87
C VAL A 48 -17.00 8.57 13.50
N PRO A 49 -15.76 9.06 13.72
CA PRO A 49 -15.37 10.40 13.29
C PRO A 49 -15.34 10.53 11.75
N TRP A 50 -15.02 9.43 11.07
CA TRP A 50 -14.98 9.30 9.61
C TRP A 50 -15.44 7.89 9.22
N PRO A 51 -16.14 7.74 8.10
CA PRO A 51 -16.64 8.76 7.17
C PRO A 51 -17.85 9.55 7.75
N ALA A 52 -18.15 10.70 7.13
CA ALA A 52 -19.33 11.47 7.47
C ALA A 52 -20.62 10.71 7.13
N LYS A 53 -21.70 10.97 7.87
CA LYS A 53 -22.97 10.24 7.69
C LYS A 53 -23.63 10.45 6.33
N ASP A 54 -23.36 11.56 5.68
CA ASP A 54 -23.84 11.92 4.35
C ASP A 54 -22.93 11.45 3.23
N ASP A 55 -21.80 10.84 3.55
CA ASP A 55 -20.94 10.18 2.58
C ASP A 55 -21.53 8.84 2.14
N LEU A 56 -22.38 8.88 1.11
CA LEU A 56 -23.10 7.70 0.62
C LEU A 56 -22.20 6.60 0.05
N ALA A 57 -21.00 6.94 -0.37
CA ALA A 57 -20.03 5.96 -0.87
C ALA A 57 -19.43 5.13 0.27
N LEU A 58 -19.08 5.77 1.36
CA LEU A 58 -18.32 5.17 2.45
C LEU A 58 -19.14 4.85 3.69
N PHE A 59 -20.24 5.55 3.99
CA PHE A 59 -20.98 5.38 5.26
C PHE A 59 -21.70 4.03 5.36
N LYS A 60 -20.91 2.97 5.44
CA LYS A 60 -21.31 1.59 5.69
C LYS A 60 -20.14 0.85 6.32
N PRO A 61 -20.36 -0.18 7.16
CA PRO A 61 -19.26 -0.87 7.84
C PRO A 61 -18.16 -1.33 6.87
N ALA A 62 -16.92 -0.92 7.14
CA ALA A 62 -15.72 -1.37 6.45
C ALA A 62 -14.96 -2.30 7.39
N LEU A 63 -15.27 -3.60 7.34
CA LEU A 63 -14.75 -4.63 8.22
C LEU A 63 -14.04 -5.73 7.43
N PRO A 64 -13.16 -6.53 8.05
CA PRO A 64 -12.36 -7.53 7.36
C PRO A 64 -13.15 -8.53 6.49
N PRO A 65 -14.35 -9.02 6.84
CA PRO A 65 -15.09 -9.90 5.93
C PRO A 65 -15.41 -9.24 4.57
N ARG A 66 -15.90 -7.99 4.57
CA ARG A 66 -16.19 -7.24 3.34
C ARG A 66 -14.90 -7.01 2.53
N TYR A 67 -13.80 -6.72 3.18
CA TYR A 67 -12.51 -6.55 2.52
C TYR A 67 -12.03 -7.85 1.87
N VAL A 68 -12.12 -8.98 2.57
CA VAL A 68 -11.72 -10.30 2.04
C VAL A 68 -12.54 -10.68 0.80
N ASP A 69 -13.84 -10.46 0.82
CA ASP A 69 -14.73 -10.76 -0.33
C ASP A 69 -14.30 -9.99 -1.60
N LEU A 70 -13.80 -8.76 -1.44
CA LEU A 70 -13.31 -7.95 -2.55
C LEU A 70 -11.91 -8.33 -3.01
N SER A 71 -10.99 -8.56 -2.08
CA SER A 71 -9.55 -8.61 -2.32
C SER A 71 -8.99 -10.00 -2.61
N ALA A 72 -9.64 -11.08 -2.10
CA ALA A 72 -9.08 -12.44 -2.17
C ALA A 72 -8.83 -12.94 -3.60
N LYS A 73 -9.69 -12.59 -4.55
CA LYS A 73 -9.55 -12.97 -5.98
C LYS A 73 -8.31 -12.34 -6.64
N HIS A 74 -7.77 -11.28 -6.07
CA HIS A 74 -6.56 -10.60 -6.53
C HIS A 74 -5.26 -11.14 -5.91
N GLY A 75 -5.35 -12.23 -5.13
CA GLY A 75 -4.19 -12.84 -4.49
C GLY A 75 -3.76 -12.12 -3.21
N VAL A 76 -4.62 -11.28 -2.64
CA VAL A 76 -4.35 -10.65 -1.34
C VAL A 76 -4.38 -11.70 -0.25
N VAL A 77 -3.26 -11.88 0.43
CA VAL A 77 -3.08 -12.83 1.52
C VAL A 77 -3.00 -12.15 2.89
N GLY A 78 -2.75 -10.84 2.91
CA GLY A 78 -2.69 -10.06 4.12
C GLY A 78 -2.92 -8.58 3.88
N ALA A 79 -3.31 -7.85 4.95
CA ALA A 79 -3.46 -6.40 4.91
C ALA A 79 -3.01 -5.75 6.22
N ILE A 80 -2.62 -4.47 6.13
CA ILE A 80 -2.32 -3.59 7.26
C ILE A 80 -3.43 -2.55 7.37
N ALA A 81 -4.10 -2.50 8.52
CA ALA A 81 -5.10 -1.50 8.81
C ALA A 81 -4.44 -0.19 9.24
N ILE A 82 -4.78 0.89 8.56
CA ILE A 82 -4.33 2.24 8.92
C ILE A 82 -5.44 2.92 9.74
N GLU A 83 -5.08 3.69 10.74
CA GLU A 83 -6.03 4.44 11.54
C GLU A 83 -7.02 5.24 10.65
N ALA A 84 -8.28 5.31 11.10
CA ALA A 84 -9.37 6.03 10.44
C ALA A 84 -10.10 6.98 11.41
N SER A 85 -9.41 7.40 12.47
CA SER A 85 -10.03 8.15 13.59
C SER A 85 -8.97 8.89 14.39
N PRO A 86 -9.22 10.15 14.78
CA PRO A 86 -8.36 10.89 15.70
C PRO A 86 -8.55 10.46 17.16
N LEU A 87 -9.44 9.51 17.43
CA LEU A 87 -9.74 9.05 18.78
C LEU A 87 -8.74 8.00 19.23
N LYS A 88 -7.96 8.33 20.24
CA LYS A 88 -6.98 7.42 20.85
C LYS A 88 -7.58 6.06 21.26
N SER A 89 -8.86 6.03 21.73
CA SER A 89 -9.58 4.80 22.07
C SER A 89 -9.77 3.86 20.87
N ASP A 90 -9.76 4.39 19.66
CA ASP A 90 -9.94 3.57 18.45
C ASP A 90 -8.72 2.70 18.16
N ASN A 91 -7.54 2.98 18.72
CA ASN A 91 -6.41 2.05 18.69
C ASN A 91 -6.75 0.68 19.29
N ASP A 92 -7.41 0.66 20.46
CA ASP A 92 -7.77 -0.58 21.13
C ASP A 92 -8.87 -1.34 20.37
N TRP A 93 -9.85 -0.61 19.82
CA TRP A 93 -10.87 -1.20 18.95
C TRP A 93 -10.24 -1.81 17.70
N LEU A 94 -9.37 -1.07 17.02
CA LEU A 94 -8.71 -1.54 15.79
C LEU A 94 -7.81 -2.74 16.06
N LEU A 95 -7.03 -2.72 17.16
CA LEU A 95 -6.23 -3.87 17.59
C LEU A 95 -7.09 -5.12 17.83
N LYS A 96 -8.28 -4.96 18.44
CA LYS A 96 -9.21 -6.07 18.63
C LYS A 96 -9.69 -6.64 17.29
N VAL A 97 -10.15 -5.77 16.37
CA VAL A 97 -10.60 -6.19 15.02
C VAL A 97 -9.48 -6.91 14.27
N VAL A 98 -8.27 -6.37 14.30
CA VAL A 98 -7.10 -6.96 13.66
C VAL A 98 -6.74 -8.30 14.31
N ALA A 99 -6.78 -8.40 15.64
CA ALA A 99 -6.46 -9.64 16.38
C ALA A 99 -7.41 -10.78 16.03
N GLU A 100 -8.70 -10.50 15.89
CA GLU A 100 -9.75 -11.47 15.57
C GLU A 100 -9.71 -11.93 14.09
N ASN A 101 -9.04 -11.19 13.21
CA ASN A 101 -9.03 -11.45 11.78
C ASN A 101 -7.62 -11.71 11.24
N PRO A 102 -7.18 -12.98 11.09
CA PRO A 102 -5.81 -13.32 10.70
C PRO A 102 -5.38 -12.90 9.28
N VAL A 103 -6.27 -12.41 8.43
CA VAL A 103 -5.92 -11.74 7.18
C VAL A 103 -5.19 -10.42 7.48
N MET A 104 -5.51 -9.77 8.59
CA MET A 104 -4.83 -8.56 9.02
C MET A 104 -3.49 -8.92 9.64
N VAL A 105 -2.39 -8.44 9.07
CA VAL A 105 -1.02 -8.73 9.57
C VAL A 105 -0.56 -7.69 10.60
N GLY A 106 -1.31 -6.59 10.76
CA GLY A 106 -1.07 -5.58 11.77
C GLY A 106 -1.86 -4.29 11.51
N MET A 107 -1.57 -3.28 12.31
CA MET A 107 -2.17 -1.95 12.18
C MET A 107 -1.16 -0.83 12.43
N ILE A 108 -1.45 0.32 11.87
CA ILE A 108 -0.84 1.62 12.16
C ILE A 108 -1.88 2.44 12.92
N GLY A 109 -1.53 2.87 14.11
CA GLY A 109 -2.45 3.56 15.02
C GLY A 109 -2.30 5.07 15.04
N ASP A 110 -3.07 5.69 15.93
CA ASP A 110 -3.06 7.12 16.19
C ASP A 110 -2.45 7.43 17.56
N LEU A 111 -1.22 7.94 17.55
CA LEU A 111 -0.59 8.53 18.73
C LEU A 111 0.06 9.86 18.35
N ILE A 112 -0.06 10.85 19.23
CA ILE A 112 0.50 12.18 19.01
C ILE A 112 1.80 12.34 19.83
N PRO A 113 2.99 12.32 19.18
CA PRO A 113 4.26 12.53 19.86
C PRO A 113 4.29 13.83 20.67
N GLY A 114 4.97 13.82 21.80
CA GLY A 114 5.11 14.99 22.66
C GLY A 114 3.92 15.26 23.60
N THR A 115 2.79 14.55 23.46
CA THR A 115 1.67 14.68 24.42
C THR A 115 2.00 13.98 25.73
N PRO A 116 1.41 14.41 26.87
CA PRO A 116 1.71 13.85 28.19
C PRO A 116 1.50 12.32 28.29
N SER A 117 0.54 11.76 27.55
CA SER A 117 0.25 10.33 27.61
C SER A 117 1.05 9.50 26.60
N TYR A 118 1.73 10.15 25.63
CA TYR A 118 2.36 9.47 24.49
C TYR A 118 3.30 8.33 24.89
N MET A 119 4.21 8.59 25.83
CA MET A 119 5.20 7.59 26.24
C MET A 119 4.57 6.36 26.89
N ALA A 120 3.54 6.56 27.72
CA ALA A 120 2.82 5.46 28.38
C ALA A 120 1.99 4.65 27.36
N ASP A 121 1.34 5.33 26.41
CA ASP A 121 0.58 4.68 25.36
C ASP A 121 1.49 3.90 24.39
N LEU A 122 2.61 4.47 24.01
CA LEU A 122 3.61 3.80 23.17
C LEU A 122 4.15 2.56 23.89
N GLU A 123 4.53 2.66 25.18
CA GLU A 123 5.00 1.52 25.96
C GLU A 123 3.96 0.40 26.05
N ARG A 124 2.69 0.76 26.18
CA ARG A 124 1.59 -0.21 26.20
C ARG A 124 1.38 -0.88 24.86
N LEU A 125 1.27 -0.08 23.79
CA LEU A 125 0.89 -0.57 22.46
C LEU A 125 2.01 -1.37 21.80
N GLN A 126 3.29 -0.97 21.95
CA GLN A 126 4.43 -1.70 21.38
C GLN A 126 4.57 -3.14 21.88
N LYS A 127 3.95 -3.50 23.01
CA LYS A 127 3.93 -4.88 23.52
C LYS A 127 3.06 -5.82 22.65
N ASN A 128 2.13 -5.24 21.87
CA ASN A 128 1.31 -6.00 20.95
C ASN A 128 2.01 -6.10 19.57
N PRO A 129 2.37 -7.29 19.10
CA PRO A 129 3.07 -7.46 17.83
C PRO A 129 2.26 -7.06 16.59
N LEU A 130 0.96 -6.78 16.74
CA LEU A 130 0.09 -6.28 15.68
C LEU A 130 0.10 -4.75 15.57
N PHE A 131 0.65 -4.05 16.56
CA PHE A 131 0.85 -2.61 16.50
C PHE A 131 2.19 -2.33 15.80
N LEU A 132 2.14 -1.89 14.54
CA LEU A 132 3.32 -1.76 13.68
C LEU A 132 3.89 -0.35 13.65
N GLY A 133 3.12 0.65 14.07
CA GLY A 133 3.53 2.05 14.03
C GLY A 133 2.39 3.03 14.27
N ILE A 134 2.66 4.29 13.94
CA ILE A 134 1.68 5.37 14.01
C ILE A 134 1.61 6.11 12.69
N ARG A 135 0.45 6.74 12.39
CA ARG A 135 0.28 7.69 11.28
C ARG A 135 0.19 9.12 11.79
N TYR A 136 0.90 10.02 11.10
CA TYR A 136 0.87 11.45 11.37
C TYR A 136 1.07 12.23 10.06
N GLY A 137 0.72 13.52 10.03
CA GLY A 137 0.89 14.31 8.82
C GLY A 137 -0.26 15.31 8.67
N ASN A 138 -0.64 15.63 7.43
CA ASN A 138 -1.71 16.58 7.13
C ASN A 138 -3.09 15.93 7.26
N ILE A 139 -3.43 15.47 8.48
CA ILE A 139 -4.69 14.80 8.79
C ILE A 139 -5.11 15.13 10.23
N TRP A 140 -6.40 15.22 10.50
CA TRP A 140 -6.97 15.49 11.83
C TRP A 140 -6.46 16.80 12.44
N ASP A 141 -6.43 17.88 11.65
CA ASP A 141 -5.93 19.20 12.06
C ASP A 141 -4.46 19.19 12.54
N ARG A 142 -3.66 18.26 12.05
CA ARG A 142 -2.23 18.12 12.35
C ARG A 142 -1.40 18.68 11.20
N ASP A 143 -0.24 19.24 11.55
CA ASP A 143 0.77 19.72 10.59
C ASP A 143 2.15 19.33 11.11
N LEU A 144 2.78 18.33 10.48
CA LEU A 144 4.10 17.86 10.87
C LEU A 144 5.15 18.98 10.80
N SER A 145 5.03 19.90 9.85
CA SER A 145 6.00 21.00 9.67
C SER A 145 6.04 21.95 10.86
N ILE A 146 4.89 22.11 11.55
CA ILE A 146 4.75 22.93 12.75
C ILE A 146 5.08 22.08 13.99
N ASP A 147 4.61 20.85 14.01
CA ASP A 147 4.65 19.98 15.20
C ASP A 147 6.05 19.49 15.54
N LEU A 148 6.95 19.42 14.56
CA LEU A 148 8.36 19.10 14.79
C LEU A 148 9.06 20.06 15.76
N ASP A 149 8.59 21.29 15.86
CA ASP A 149 9.17 22.31 16.75
C ASP A 149 8.48 22.33 18.13
N LYS A 150 7.45 21.50 18.35
CA LYS A 150 6.80 21.38 19.67
C LYS A 150 7.68 20.61 20.66
N PRO A 151 7.69 21.02 21.94
CA PRO A 151 8.44 20.32 22.99
C PRO A 151 8.09 18.82 23.04
N GLY A 152 9.11 17.95 23.05
CA GLY A 152 8.95 16.50 23.18
C GLY A 152 8.49 15.76 21.92
N PHE A 153 8.13 16.45 20.83
CA PHE A 153 7.64 15.79 19.63
C PHE A 153 8.74 14.93 18.96
N VAL A 154 9.91 15.52 18.74
CA VAL A 154 11.08 14.81 18.17
C VAL A 154 11.54 13.68 19.10
N ASP A 155 11.51 13.87 20.42
CA ASP A 155 11.87 12.81 21.37
C ASP A 155 10.85 11.68 21.36
N GLY A 156 9.57 11.97 21.14
CA GLY A 156 8.54 10.97 20.89
C GLY A 156 8.82 10.15 19.62
N LEU A 157 9.23 10.79 18.53
CA LEU A 157 9.62 10.08 17.30
C LEU A 157 10.89 9.24 17.49
N LYS A 158 11.88 9.71 18.27
CA LYS A 158 13.05 8.89 18.64
C LYS A 158 12.65 7.67 19.47
N ALA A 159 11.68 7.80 20.38
CA ALA A 159 11.14 6.69 21.14
C ALA A 159 10.43 5.68 20.22
N LEU A 160 9.68 6.14 19.21
CA LEU A 160 9.06 5.30 18.18
C LEU A 160 10.12 4.52 17.39
N ALA A 161 11.18 5.19 16.94
CA ALA A 161 12.29 4.55 16.24
C ALA A 161 12.98 3.48 17.11
N LYS A 162 13.24 3.79 18.40
CA LYS A 162 13.82 2.85 19.36
C LYS A 162 12.93 1.63 19.60
N ALA A 163 11.61 1.81 19.59
CA ALA A 163 10.64 0.70 19.67
C ALA A 163 10.63 -0.15 18.40
N GLY A 164 11.32 0.25 17.33
CA GLY A 164 11.34 -0.45 16.06
C GLY A 164 10.04 -0.33 15.27
N LEU A 165 9.21 0.65 15.58
CA LEU A 165 7.93 0.93 14.94
C LEU A 165 8.09 1.89 13.75
N THR A 166 7.05 1.96 12.91
CA THR A 166 7.03 2.76 11.67
C THR A 166 6.25 4.06 11.87
N PHE A 167 6.66 5.07 11.16
CA PHE A 167 6.00 6.37 11.06
C PHE A 167 5.42 6.54 9.66
N ASP A 168 4.11 6.34 9.50
CA ASP A 168 3.39 6.60 8.26
C ASP A 168 2.98 8.08 8.21
N SER A 169 3.05 8.70 7.03
CA SER A 169 2.63 10.09 6.83
C SER A 169 1.40 10.16 5.91
N ALA A 170 0.49 11.08 6.19
CA ALA A 170 -0.75 11.23 5.42
C ALA A 170 -0.78 12.54 4.64
N ASN A 171 -1.37 12.48 3.43
CA ASN A 171 -1.66 13.64 2.56
C ASN A 171 -0.41 14.48 2.23
N PRO A 172 0.53 13.93 1.44
CA PRO A 172 1.80 14.57 1.14
C PRO A 172 1.60 15.86 0.31
N ASP A 173 2.17 16.94 0.82
CA ASP A 173 2.39 18.19 0.12
C ASP A 173 3.85 18.65 0.31
N GLU A 174 4.21 19.77 -0.28
CA GLU A 174 5.59 20.29 -0.21
C GLU A 174 6.08 20.55 1.21
N LYS A 175 5.20 20.99 2.12
CA LYS A 175 5.54 21.24 3.53
C LYS A 175 5.77 19.93 4.26
N LEU A 176 4.88 18.96 4.06
CA LEU A 176 5.03 17.63 4.67
C LEU A 176 6.29 16.94 4.17
N LEU A 177 6.56 16.96 2.85
CA LEU A 177 7.78 16.36 2.29
C LEU A 177 9.05 17.01 2.85
N ALA A 178 9.06 18.33 3.04
CA ALA A 178 10.19 19.03 3.70
C ALA A 178 10.33 18.62 5.17
N ALA A 179 9.21 18.49 5.90
CA ALA A 179 9.19 18.05 7.29
C ALA A 179 9.66 16.59 7.43
N LEU A 180 9.27 15.72 6.51
CA LEU A 180 9.72 14.32 6.49
C LEU A 180 11.23 14.23 6.20
N LEU A 181 11.75 15.04 5.30
CA LEU A 181 13.20 15.11 5.06
C LEU A 181 13.93 15.54 6.33
N LYS A 182 13.50 16.64 6.98
CA LYS A 182 14.06 17.09 8.27
C LYS A 182 13.99 15.98 9.34
N THR A 183 12.85 15.25 9.40
CA THR A 183 12.67 14.13 10.32
C THR A 183 13.64 13.00 10.03
N SER A 184 13.81 12.60 8.76
CA SER A 184 14.71 11.52 8.36
C SER A 184 16.18 11.83 8.63
N GLU A 185 16.58 13.10 8.53
CA GLU A 185 17.93 13.57 8.86
C GLU A 185 18.17 13.59 10.37
N GLN A 186 17.19 14.05 11.16
CA GLN A 186 17.30 14.12 12.61
C GLN A 186 17.20 12.75 13.30
N ILE A 187 16.47 11.81 12.69
CA ILE A 187 16.21 10.48 13.26
C ILE A 187 16.43 9.41 12.19
N PRO A 188 17.69 9.18 11.77
CA PRO A 188 18.01 8.31 10.64
C PRO A 188 17.60 6.84 10.85
N ASP A 189 17.35 6.45 12.09
CA ASP A 189 16.87 5.11 12.44
C ASP A 189 15.35 4.94 12.37
N LEU A 190 14.60 6.02 12.21
CA LEU A 190 13.14 5.97 12.07
C LEU A 190 12.78 5.42 10.69
N ARG A 191 11.94 4.38 10.65
CA ARG A 191 11.32 3.98 9.39
C ARG A 191 10.15 4.90 9.08
N ILE A 192 10.20 5.52 7.91
CA ILE A 192 9.18 6.44 7.43
C ILE A 192 8.50 5.82 6.21
N VAL A 193 7.19 5.88 6.17
CA VAL A 193 6.40 5.52 4.99
C VAL A 193 5.61 6.74 4.54
N VAL A 194 5.85 7.19 3.32
CA VAL A 194 5.10 8.29 2.72
C VAL A 194 3.85 7.70 2.06
N ASP A 195 2.68 7.93 2.66
CA ASP A 195 1.42 7.47 2.11
C ASP A 195 1.04 8.27 0.86
N HIS A 196 0.47 7.60 -0.13
CA HIS A 196 -0.14 8.22 -1.32
C HIS A 196 0.78 9.22 -2.03
N LEU A 197 2.07 8.90 -2.18
CA LEU A 197 3.03 9.82 -2.80
C LEU A 197 2.59 10.28 -4.22
N PRO A 198 1.87 9.48 -5.04
CA PRO A 198 1.34 9.96 -6.31
C PRO A 198 0.37 11.15 -6.20
N HIS A 199 -0.18 11.42 -5.02
CA HIS A 199 -1.03 12.59 -4.75
C HIS A 199 -0.25 13.88 -4.47
N ALA A 200 1.05 13.80 -4.20
CA ALA A 200 1.88 14.99 -4.06
C ALA A 200 1.92 15.74 -5.40
N VAL A 201 1.30 16.90 -5.42
CA VAL A 201 1.21 17.72 -6.64
C VAL A 201 2.61 18.23 -7.00
N VAL A 202 3.07 17.84 -8.18
CA VAL A 202 4.32 18.38 -8.75
C VAL A 202 4.12 19.84 -9.11
N PRO A 203 4.89 20.79 -8.55
CA PRO A 203 4.76 22.20 -8.86
C PRO A 203 4.96 22.51 -10.35
N ALA A 204 4.19 23.44 -10.87
CA ALA A 204 4.29 23.85 -12.29
C ALA A 204 5.46 24.81 -12.56
N GLU A 205 5.90 25.57 -11.54
CA GLU A 205 7.03 26.49 -11.66
C GLU A 205 8.35 25.69 -11.64
N ALA A 206 9.25 25.96 -12.58
CA ALA A 206 10.44 25.15 -12.82
C ALA A 206 11.39 25.06 -11.60
N THR A 207 11.53 26.14 -10.86
CA THR A 207 12.39 26.17 -9.66
C THR A 207 11.78 25.35 -8.54
N GLU A 208 10.46 25.47 -8.31
CA GLU A 208 9.74 24.71 -7.30
C GLU A 208 9.68 23.22 -7.68
N GLN A 209 9.46 22.91 -8.96
CA GLN A 209 9.50 21.55 -9.48
C GLN A 209 10.88 20.90 -9.23
N LYS A 210 11.97 21.63 -9.51
CA LYS A 210 13.30 21.13 -9.21
C LYS A 210 13.47 20.87 -7.71
N GLN A 211 13.02 21.77 -6.86
CA GLN A 211 13.09 21.60 -5.40
C GLN A 211 12.27 20.40 -4.92
N HIS A 212 11.11 20.14 -5.51
CA HIS A 212 10.30 18.95 -5.26
C HIS A 212 11.09 17.67 -5.52
N PHE A 213 11.66 17.53 -6.72
CA PHE A 213 12.42 16.35 -7.08
C PHE A 213 13.73 16.21 -6.29
N ASP A 214 14.44 17.30 -6.03
CA ASP A 214 15.65 17.29 -5.17
C ASP A 214 15.30 16.78 -3.77
N ARG A 215 14.13 17.15 -3.23
CA ARG A 215 13.63 16.71 -1.92
C ARG A 215 13.29 15.22 -1.90
N LEU A 216 12.59 14.73 -2.93
CA LEU A 216 12.30 13.31 -3.07
C LEU A 216 13.60 12.49 -3.19
N GLN A 217 14.57 12.94 -3.98
CA GLN A 217 15.87 12.30 -4.09
C GLN A 217 16.64 12.30 -2.75
N ALA A 218 16.52 13.38 -1.96
CA ALA A 218 17.14 13.45 -0.65
C ALA A 218 16.49 12.45 0.33
N LEU A 219 15.15 12.34 0.33
CA LEU A 219 14.42 11.34 1.11
C LEU A 219 14.82 9.91 0.73
N ALA A 220 14.95 9.63 -0.57
CA ALA A 220 15.31 8.30 -1.08
C ALA A 220 16.73 7.84 -0.69
N LYS A 221 17.62 8.76 -0.28
CA LYS A 221 18.96 8.41 0.24
C LYS A 221 18.92 7.67 1.57
N ASN A 222 17.86 7.84 2.36
CA ASN A 222 17.68 7.09 3.60
C ASN A 222 17.04 5.73 3.30
N PRO A 223 17.73 4.59 3.53
CA PRO A 223 17.19 3.25 3.23
C PRO A 223 16.03 2.85 4.14
N ARG A 224 15.63 3.69 5.08
CA ARG A 224 14.48 3.49 5.96
C ARG A 224 13.26 4.28 5.52
N VAL A 225 13.34 5.01 4.42
CA VAL A 225 12.21 5.72 3.83
C VAL A 225 11.59 4.85 2.73
N PHE A 226 10.30 4.59 2.85
CA PHE A 226 9.47 3.88 1.89
C PHE A 226 8.36 4.78 1.41
N VAL A 227 7.80 4.48 0.24
CA VAL A 227 6.68 5.23 -0.32
C VAL A 227 5.58 4.30 -0.81
N LYS A 228 4.33 4.68 -0.63
CA LYS A 228 3.19 3.96 -1.19
C LYS A 228 2.82 4.54 -2.54
N LEU A 229 2.83 3.70 -3.58
CA LEU A 229 2.08 3.96 -4.80
C LEU A 229 0.65 3.48 -4.56
N SER A 230 -0.16 4.35 -4.00
CA SER A 230 -1.56 4.13 -3.62
C SER A 230 -2.40 5.35 -4.03
N GLU A 231 -3.72 5.22 -4.00
CA GLU A 231 -4.66 6.23 -4.55
C GLU A 231 -4.33 6.62 -6.01
N ILE A 232 -3.91 5.66 -6.81
CA ILE A 232 -3.48 5.91 -8.19
C ILE A 232 -4.63 6.31 -9.12
N PRO A 233 -5.84 5.70 -9.04
CA PRO A 233 -6.91 6.02 -9.98
C PRO A 233 -7.32 7.50 -9.96
N ILE A 234 -7.51 8.08 -11.15
CA ILE A 234 -7.98 9.45 -11.31
C ILE A 234 -9.26 9.51 -12.14
N LEU A 235 -10.05 10.55 -11.91
CA LEU A 235 -11.19 10.90 -12.73
C LEU A 235 -10.83 12.09 -13.63
N VAL A 236 -11.18 11.98 -14.92
CA VAL A 236 -11.16 13.11 -15.85
C VAL A 236 -12.59 13.34 -16.29
N ASP A 237 -13.11 14.54 -16.06
CA ASP A 237 -14.51 14.92 -16.31
C ASP A 237 -15.50 13.89 -15.72
N GLY A 238 -15.22 13.41 -14.49
CA GLY A 238 -16.04 12.42 -13.77
C GLY A 238 -15.95 10.99 -14.30
N THR A 239 -15.08 10.73 -15.28
CA THR A 239 -14.87 9.39 -15.86
C THR A 239 -13.55 8.80 -15.37
N LEU A 240 -13.59 7.54 -14.88
CA LEU A 240 -12.39 6.83 -14.46
C LEU A 240 -11.46 6.59 -15.65
N VAL A 241 -10.22 7.03 -15.52
CA VAL A 241 -9.17 6.71 -16.49
C VAL A 241 -8.68 5.28 -16.21
N THR A 242 -8.92 4.38 -17.17
CA THR A 242 -8.51 2.96 -17.03
C THR A 242 -7.27 2.60 -17.83
N ASP A 243 -6.80 3.51 -18.71
CA ASP A 243 -5.58 3.29 -19.49
C ASP A 243 -4.33 3.49 -18.60
N PRO A 244 -3.51 2.45 -18.35
CA PRO A 244 -2.33 2.56 -17.52
C PRO A 244 -1.29 3.55 -18.05
N SER A 245 -1.28 3.82 -19.35
CA SER A 245 -0.33 4.77 -19.95
C SER A 245 -0.48 6.19 -19.39
N ALA A 246 -1.70 6.56 -18.97
CA ALA A 246 -1.97 7.86 -18.35
C ALA A 246 -1.25 8.05 -16.99
N TYR A 247 -0.84 6.96 -16.37
CA TYR A 247 -0.18 6.98 -15.05
C TYR A 247 1.34 6.77 -15.14
N THR A 248 1.82 6.21 -16.26
CA THR A 248 3.17 5.66 -16.38
C THR A 248 4.25 6.70 -16.11
N GLU A 249 4.17 7.88 -16.71
CA GLU A 249 5.18 8.94 -16.55
C GLU A 249 5.36 9.34 -15.09
N HIS A 250 4.26 9.59 -14.40
CA HIS A 250 4.28 10.01 -13.00
C HIS A 250 4.77 8.89 -12.06
N LEU A 251 4.27 7.67 -12.26
CA LEU A 251 4.67 6.53 -11.45
C LEU A 251 6.13 6.12 -11.70
N ASP A 252 6.61 6.22 -12.94
CA ASP A 252 8.00 5.94 -13.30
C ASP A 252 8.95 6.97 -12.67
N ALA A 253 8.59 8.25 -12.61
CA ALA A 253 9.39 9.26 -11.94
C ALA A 253 9.61 8.91 -10.44
N ILE A 254 8.56 8.48 -9.74
CA ILE A 254 8.67 8.03 -8.35
C ILE A 254 9.49 6.74 -8.26
N TRP A 255 9.25 5.80 -9.18
CA TRP A 255 9.96 4.52 -9.23
C TRP A 255 11.46 4.69 -9.43
N GLU A 256 11.87 5.59 -10.31
CA GLU A 256 13.28 5.89 -10.58
C GLU A 256 13.99 6.52 -9.39
N ILE A 257 13.29 7.37 -8.62
CA ILE A 257 13.84 8.04 -7.45
C ILE A 257 14.02 7.07 -6.28
N PHE A 258 13.00 6.28 -5.95
CA PHE A 258 13.02 5.42 -4.75
C PHE A 258 13.54 4.02 -5.02
N GLY A 259 13.53 3.57 -6.28
CA GLY A 259 13.94 2.22 -6.66
C GLY A 259 12.97 1.13 -6.21
N GLU A 260 13.13 -0.05 -6.78
CA GLU A 260 12.22 -1.19 -6.56
C GLU A 260 12.18 -1.72 -5.13
N ASP A 261 13.14 -1.33 -4.25
CA ASP A 261 13.26 -1.83 -2.87
C ASP A 261 12.48 -1.00 -1.83
N HIS A 262 11.98 0.19 -2.22
CA HIS A 262 11.38 1.14 -1.27
C HIS A 262 9.93 1.51 -1.61
N ILE A 263 9.32 0.83 -2.57
CA ILE A 263 7.97 1.13 -3.04
C ILE A 263 7.00 0.06 -2.57
N LEU A 264 5.82 0.47 -2.08
CA LEU A 264 4.81 -0.38 -1.45
C LEU A 264 3.48 -0.28 -2.18
N PHE A 265 2.75 -1.39 -2.22
CA PHE A 265 1.33 -1.42 -2.61
C PHE A 265 0.43 -1.04 -1.44
N GLY A 266 -0.57 -0.22 -1.70
CA GLY A 266 -1.70 0.07 -0.83
C GLY A 266 -2.93 0.38 -1.67
N SER A 267 -4.09 -0.20 -1.35
CA SER A 267 -5.33 0.07 -2.09
C SER A 267 -6.03 1.34 -1.66
N ASP A 268 -5.81 1.74 -0.43
CA ASP A 268 -6.56 2.78 0.28
C ASP A 268 -8.07 2.46 0.38
N TRP A 269 -8.42 1.18 0.38
CA TRP A 269 -9.81 0.79 0.58
C TRP A 269 -10.28 1.09 2.02
N PRO A 270 -11.52 1.58 2.24
CA PRO A 270 -12.54 1.88 1.24
C PRO A 270 -12.49 3.32 0.71
N ASN A 271 -11.54 4.18 1.13
CA ASN A 271 -11.49 5.57 0.69
C ASN A 271 -11.41 5.68 -0.84
N SER A 272 -10.67 4.79 -1.48
CA SER A 272 -10.59 4.68 -2.94
C SER A 272 -11.93 4.42 -3.64
N ASP A 273 -12.98 3.93 -2.93
CA ASP A 273 -14.33 3.74 -3.49
C ASP A 273 -14.96 5.07 -3.98
N HIS A 274 -14.45 6.23 -3.55
CA HIS A 274 -14.84 7.54 -4.10
C HIS A 274 -14.43 7.74 -5.56
N VAL A 275 -13.36 7.10 -6.00
CA VAL A 275 -12.78 7.25 -7.34
C VAL A 275 -13.03 6.00 -8.17
N ALA A 276 -12.73 4.83 -7.62
CA ALA A 276 -12.82 3.57 -8.32
C ALA A 276 -13.09 2.40 -7.38
N PRO A 277 -13.90 1.40 -7.79
CA PRO A 277 -14.06 0.18 -7.02
C PRO A 277 -12.73 -0.57 -6.93
N TYR A 278 -12.56 -1.38 -5.87
CA TYR A 278 -11.33 -2.13 -5.58
C TYR A 278 -10.75 -2.88 -6.80
N ASP A 279 -11.61 -3.53 -7.59
CA ASP A 279 -11.20 -4.27 -8.78
C ASP A 279 -10.53 -3.39 -9.83
N ALA A 280 -11.07 -2.20 -10.06
CA ALA A 280 -10.51 -1.26 -11.04
C ALA A 280 -9.19 -0.69 -10.52
N THR A 281 -9.12 -0.29 -9.24
CA THR A 281 -7.90 0.17 -8.59
C THR A 281 -6.78 -0.88 -8.71
N PHE A 282 -7.08 -2.13 -8.34
CA PHE A 282 -6.11 -3.21 -8.43
C PHE A 282 -5.68 -3.51 -9.87
N SER A 283 -6.62 -3.49 -10.82
CA SER A 283 -6.34 -3.77 -12.23
C SER A 283 -5.39 -2.74 -12.84
N ILE A 284 -5.58 -1.45 -12.57
CA ILE A 284 -4.68 -0.37 -13.04
C ILE A 284 -3.27 -0.61 -12.52
N VAL A 285 -3.14 -0.83 -11.21
CA VAL A 285 -1.85 -1.10 -10.56
C VAL A 285 -1.18 -2.36 -11.10
N GLN A 286 -1.94 -3.44 -11.25
CA GLN A 286 -1.42 -4.70 -11.78
C GLN A 286 -0.91 -4.55 -13.21
N GLN A 287 -1.62 -3.80 -14.05
CA GLN A 287 -1.20 -3.54 -15.43
C GLN A 287 0.11 -2.73 -15.45
N TYR A 288 0.23 -1.68 -14.64
CA TYR A 288 1.47 -0.91 -14.51
C TYR A 288 2.63 -1.80 -14.07
N ILE A 289 2.45 -2.60 -13.02
CA ILE A 289 3.49 -3.49 -12.49
C ILE A 289 3.84 -4.63 -13.46
N SER A 290 2.91 -5.05 -14.32
CA SER A 290 3.21 -6.08 -15.34
C SER A 290 4.28 -5.63 -16.35
N GLY A 291 4.50 -4.34 -16.51
CA GLY A 291 5.60 -3.76 -17.30
C GLY A 291 6.96 -3.80 -16.59
N LYS A 292 7.01 -4.14 -15.31
CA LYS A 292 8.24 -4.28 -14.52
C LYS A 292 8.71 -5.74 -14.48
N SER A 293 9.90 -6.00 -13.94
CA SER A 293 10.37 -7.38 -13.76
C SER A 293 9.49 -8.13 -12.72
N ALA A 294 9.40 -9.47 -12.83
CA ALA A 294 8.69 -10.29 -11.86
C ALA A 294 9.22 -10.07 -10.42
N LYS A 295 10.55 -9.89 -10.28
CA LYS A 295 11.20 -9.59 -9.00
C LYS A 295 10.74 -8.24 -8.43
N ALA A 296 10.64 -7.21 -9.27
CA ALA A 296 10.12 -5.91 -8.87
C ALA A 296 8.65 -5.99 -8.45
N GLY A 297 7.83 -6.77 -9.16
CA GLY A 297 6.46 -7.06 -8.79
C GLY A 297 6.32 -7.73 -7.42
N GLU A 298 7.15 -8.73 -7.12
CA GLU A 298 7.19 -9.36 -5.79
C GLU A 298 7.60 -8.36 -4.69
N LYS A 299 8.58 -7.50 -4.94
CA LYS A 299 9.01 -6.47 -4.00
C LYS A 299 7.86 -5.51 -3.72
N TYR A 300 7.22 -4.98 -4.75
CA TYR A 300 6.12 -4.06 -4.65
C TYR A 300 4.91 -4.63 -3.90
N PHE A 301 4.47 -5.84 -4.30
CA PHE A 301 3.26 -6.41 -3.74
C PHE A 301 3.42 -6.99 -2.34
N TRP A 302 4.63 -7.39 -1.90
CA TRP A 302 4.75 -7.96 -0.57
C TRP A 302 6.13 -7.84 0.12
N LYS A 303 7.27 -8.02 -0.59
CA LYS A 303 8.58 -8.12 0.07
C LYS A 303 8.95 -6.85 0.82
N ASN A 304 8.75 -5.69 0.19
CA ASN A 304 9.05 -4.41 0.79
C ASN A 304 8.19 -4.13 2.03
N SER A 305 6.96 -4.65 2.09
CA SER A 305 6.09 -4.49 3.25
C SER A 305 6.68 -5.12 4.52
N ILE A 306 7.45 -6.21 4.37
CA ILE A 306 8.18 -6.82 5.51
C ILE A 306 9.31 -5.90 5.97
N ALA A 307 10.06 -5.32 5.04
CA ALA A 307 11.15 -4.39 5.36
C ALA A 307 10.63 -3.12 6.05
N ALA A 308 9.52 -2.55 5.55
CA ALA A 308 8.91 -1.35 6.09
C ALA A 308 8.28 -1.58 7.47
N TYR A 309 7.47 -2.61 7.63
CA TYR A 309 6.59 -2.77 8.79
C TYR A 309 7.00 -3.88 9.75
N ARG A 310 7.87 -4.82 9.34
CA ARG A 310 8.31 -5.98 10.15
C ARG A 310 7.15 -6.81 10.69
N TRP A 311 6.04 -6.86 9.95
CA TRP A 311 4.90 -7.68 10.29
C TRP A 311 5.26 -9.17 10.31
N ARG A 312 4.49 -9.98 11.04
CA ARG A 312 4.71 -11.42 11.17
C ARG A 312 3.54 -12.19 10.56
N PRO A 313 3.81 -13.32 9.88
CA PRO A 313 2.76 -14.19 9.37
C PRO A 313 1.83 -14.69 10.48
N ARG A 314 0.55 -14.74 10.18
CA ARG A 314 -0.51 -15.23 11.07
C ARG A 314 -1.28 -16.41 10.45
N ARG A 315 -1.08 -16.67 9.15
CA ARG A 315 -1.71 -17.73 8.36
C ARG A 315 -0.66 -18.40 7.48
N ALA A 316 -0.90 -19.67 7.11
CA ALA A 316 0.05 -20.44 6.29
C ALA A 316 0.40 -19.77 4.96
N ASN A 317 -0.59 -19.14 4.29
CA ASN A 317 -0.39 -18.44 3.02
C ASN A 317 0.34 -17.08 3.15
N GLN A 318 0.62 -16.61 4.36
CA GLN A 318 1.43 -15.43 4.67
C GLN A 318 2.89 -15.80 4.99
N HIS A 319 3.21 -17.08 5.15
CA HIS A 319 4.58 -17.57 5.16
C HIS A 319 5.12 -17.52 3.73
N LEU A 320 5.27 -16.28 3.24
CA LEU A 320 5.81 -15.98 1.93
C LEU A 320 7.29 -16.31 2.03
N ALA A 321 7.65 -17.45 1.46
CA ALA A 321 8.96 -18.04 1.62
C ALA A 321 10.05 -16.98 1.40
N SER A 322 10.93 -16.85 2.38
CA SER A 322 12.27 -16.30 2.17
C SER A 322 12.89 -17.13 1.06
N ILE A 323 12.84 -16.65 -0.15
CA ILE A 323 13.56 -17.20 -1.29
C ILE A 323 14.92 -16.53 -1.33
#